data_6012c7986aa145d471eec6d8d7031b01
#
_entry.id   6012c7986aa145d471eec6d8d7031b01
#
_cell.length_a   1.000
_cell.length_b   1.000
_cell.length_c   1.000
_cell.angle_alpha   90.00
_cell.angle_beta   90.00
_cell.angle_gamma   90.00
#
_symmetry.space_group_name_H-M   'P 1'
#
loop_
_entity.id
_entity.type
_entity.pdbx_description
1 polymer ?
#
loop_
_entity_poly.entity_id
_entity_poly.type
_entity_poly.pdbx_seq_one_letter_code
_entity_poly.pdbx_strand_id
1 'polypeptide(L)'
;MAKILMLTNSTGASADVLPALGLLQHDVRILPAEASVLVDAPITDCIIIDARRDLPTAKSFTKLITTTGVSTPLIIVTTEGGLSAINADWGITDVILDTAGPAEVDARIRIVIGKDAITQLAKNPSLKEIRSGDVVI
;
A
#
# COMPACT_ATOMS: atom_id res chain seq x y z
N MET A 1 -7.37 3.79 -12.89
CA MET A 1 -6.01 4.25 -12.58
C MET A 1 -5.91 4.66 -11.13
N ALA A 2 -4.99 4.07 -10.40
CA ALA A 2 -4.83 4.34 -8.98
C ALA A 2 -3.69 5.33 -8.74
N LYS A 3 -3.79 6.06 -7.63
CA LYS A 3 -2.69 6.90 -7.15
C LYS A 3 -1.92 6.10 -6.11
N ILE A 4 -0.65 5.92 -6.35
CA ILE A 4 0.22 5.07 -5.54
C ILE A 4 1.39 5.89 -5.02
N LEU A 5 1.65 5.80 -3.71
CA LEU A 5 2.85 6.34 -3.12
C LEU A 5 3.83 5.19 -2.89
N MET A 6 4.99 5.27 -3.52
CA MET A 6 6.04 4.27 -3.34
C MET A 6 7.15 4.83 -2.46
N LEU A 7 7.44 4.16 -1.37
CA LEU A 7 8.48 4.57 -0.43
C LEU A 7 9.67 3.62 -0.57
N THR A 8 10.76 4.15 -1.06
CA THR A 8 11.97 3.37 -1.33
C THR A 8 13.20 4.24 -1.20
N ASN A 9 14.30 3.65 -0.78
CA ASN A 9 15.61 4.31 -0.77
C ASN A 9 16.41 4.01 -2.03
N SER A 10 15.82 3.27 -2.96
CA SER A 10 16.42 3.05 -4.27
C SER A 10 16.36 4.34 -5.09
N THR A 11 17.43 4.62 -5.84
CA THR A 11 17.52 5.85 -6.63
C THR A 11 16.87 5.74 -8.00
N GLY A 12 16.35 4.59 -8.34
CA GLY A 12 15.75 4.36 -9.66
C GLY A 12 14.28 4.69 -9.73
N ALA A 13 13.68 4.35 -10.87
CA ALA A 13 12.24 4.50 -11.10
C ALA A 13 11.46 3.43 -10.34
N SER A 14 10.14 3.59 -10.30
CA SER A 14 9.27 2.58 -9.66
C SER A 14 9.46 1.18 -10.26
N ALA A 15 9.79 1.11 -11.54
CA ALA A 15 10.04 -0.17 -12.21
C ALA A 15 11.29 -0.88 -11.70
N ASP A 16 12.20 -0.18 -11.02
CA ASP A 16 13.36 -0.81 -10.41
C ASP A 16 12.98 -1.58 -9.16
N VAL A 17 11.94 -1.13 -8.47
CA VAL A 17 11.43 -1.79 -7.27
C VAL A 17 10.47 -2.91 -7.66
N LEU A 18 9.54 -2.60 -8.56
CA LEU A 18 8.53 -3.54 -9.00
C LEU A 18 8.37 -3.37 -10.51
N PRO A 19 9.12 -4.15 -11.32
CA PRO A 19 9.15 -3.94 -12.78
C PRO A 19 7.77 -3.92 -13.43
N ALA A 20 6.84 -4.72 -12.93
CA ALA A 20 5.50 -4.78 -13.50
C ALA A 20 4.75 -3.44 -13.43
N LEU A 21 5.08 -2.57 -12.49
CA LEU A 21 4.44 -1.26 -12.39
C LEU A 21 4.70 -0.39 -13.63
N GLY A 22 5.85 -0.58 -14.28
CA GLY A 22 6.15 0.15 -15.50
C GLY A 22 5.25 -0.21 -16.66
N LEU A 23 4.56 -1.34 -16.57
CA LEU A 23 3.62 -1.80 -17.59
C LEU A 23 2.17 -1.43 -17.30
N LEU A 24 1.93 -0.85 -16.13
CA LEU A 24 0.59 -0.46 -15.70
C LEU A 24 0.46 1.06 -15.75
N GLN A 25 -0.78 1.54 -15.86
CA GLN A 25 -1.05 2.96 -16.01
C GLN A 25 -1.48 3.61 -14.69
N HIS A 26 -0.82 3.26 -13.60
CA HIS A 26 -1.06 3.90 -12.32
C HIS A 26 -0.20 5.15 -12.17
N ASP A 27 -0.70 6.10 -11.41
CA ASP A 27 0.03 7.31 -11.07
C ASP A 27 0.88 7.02 -9.84
N VAL A 28 2.18 6.80 -10.03
CA VAL A 28 3.10 6.41 -8.97
C VAL A 28 4.00 7.58 -8.60
N ARG A 29 3.95 7.98 -7.33
CA ARG A 29 4.86 8.97 -6.78
C ARG A 29 5.88 8.28 -5.89
N ILE A 30 7.16 8.58 -6.13
CA ILE A 30 8.26 7.93 -5.42
C ILE A 30 8.86 8.92 -4.42
N LEU A 31 8.96 8.49 -3.16
CA LEU A 31 9.59 9.28 -2.11
C LEU A 31 10.53 8.37 -1.32
N PRO A 32 11.54 8.96 -0.66
CA PRO A 32 12.43 8.15 0.19
C PRO A 32 11.67 7.57 1.40
N ALA A 33 12.13 6.42 1.87
CA ALA A 33 11.53 5.75 3.02
C ALA A 33 12.08 6.35 4.32
N GLU A 34 11.70 7.58 4.60
CA GLU A 34 12.12 8.34 5.77
C GLU A 34 10.93 8.92 6.51
N ALA A 35 11.03 8.98 7.83
CA ALA A 35 9.95 9.48 8.66
C ALA A 35 9.55 10.91 8.31
N SER A 36 10.52 11.76 7.96
CA SER A 36 10.27 13.16 7.61
C SER A 36 9.36 13.33 6.40
N VAL A 37 9.35 12.36 5.50
CA VAL A 37 8.53 12.39 4.28
C VAL A 37 7.04 12.24 4.61
N LEU A 38 6.73 11.57 5.71
CA LEU A 38 5.33 11.30 6.08
C LEU A 38 4.57 12.55 6.48
N VAL A 39 5.27 13.62 6.86
CA VAL A 39 4.62 14.86 7.27
C VAL A 39 3.88 15.52 6.10
N ASP A 40 4.50 15.51 4.93
CA ASP A 40 3.94 16.15 3.73
C ASP A 40 3.63 15.16 2.62
N ALA A 41 3.49 13.88 2.95
CA ALA A 41 3.21 12.87 1.94
C ALA A 41 1.85 13.12 1.28
N PRO A 42 1.77 12.95 -0.04
CA PRO A 42 0.49 13.13 -0.73
C PRO A 42 -0.50 12.05 -0.32
N ILE A 43 -1.79 12.39 -0.38
CA ILE A 43 -2.84 11.42 -0.14
C ILE A 43 -2.97 10.55 -1.38
N THR A 44 -2.87 9.24 -1.20
CA THR A 44 -2.92 8.28 -2.30
C THR A 44 -3.89 7.14 -1.96
N ASP A 45 -4.17 6.31 -2.95
CA ASP A 45 -5.08 5.17 -2.78
C ASP A 45 -4.41 4.01 -2.05
N CYS A 46 -3.11 3.84 -2.21
CA CYS A 46 -2.33 2.87 -1.45
C CYS A 46 -0.88 3.31 -1.37
N ILE A 47 -0.16 2.72 -0.42
CA ILE A 47 1.26 2.97 -0.21
C ILE A 47 2.00 1.66 -0.43
N ILE A 48 3.02 1.69 -1.28
CA ILE A 48 3.89 0.53 -1.51
C ILE A 48 5.24 0.82 -0.86
N ILE A 49 5.71 -0.10 -0.03
CA ILE A 49 6.97 0.04 0.70
C ILE A 49 7.97 -0.98 0.17
N ASP A 50 9.14 -0.51 -0.22
CA ASP A 50 10.22 -1.36 -0.70
C ASP A 50 10.92 -2.05 0.48
N ALA A 51 10.74 -3.37 0.58
CA ALA A 51 11.34 -4.20 1.62
C ALA A 51 12.25 -5.28 1.03
N ARG A 52 12.84 -5.01 -0.14
CA ARG A 52 13.68 -6.00 -0.82
C ARG A 52 15.04 -6.19 -0.17
N ARG A 53 15.57 -5.19 0.51
CA ARG A 53 16.94 -5.19 0.99
C ARG A 53 17.09 -5.18 2.50
N ASP A 54 16.29 -4.37 3.19
CA ASP A 54 16.45 -4.18 4.63
C ASP A 54 15.10 -4.42 5.31
N LEU A 55 14.83 -5.68 5.61
CA LEU A 55 13.56 -6.07 6.24
C LEU A 55 13.33 -5.44 7.61
N PRO A 56 14.32 -5.40 8.52
CA PRO A 56 14.09 -4.77 9.82
C PRO A 56 13.74 -3.29 9.71
N THR A 57 14.42 -2.55 8.84
CA THR A 57 14.11 -1.13 8.63
C THR A 57 12.73 -0.95 8.02
N ALA A 58 12.36 -1.80 7.05
CA ALA A 58 11.02 -1.75 6.46
C ALA A 58 9.94 -2.04 7.49
N LYS A 59 10.16 -3.02 8.37
CA LYS A 59 9.22 -3.34 9.45
C LYS A 59 9.03 -2.16 10.38
N SER A 60 10.12 -1.54 10.80
CA SER A 60 10.06 -0.36 11.68
C SER A 60 9.31 0.78 11.01
N PHE A 61 9.52 0.97 9.72
CA PHE A 61 8.88 2.03 8.96
C PHE A 61 7.38 1.79 8.80
N THR A 62 6.96 0.55 8.54
CA THR A 62 5.54 0.23 8.46
C THR A 62 4.85 0.46 9.80
N LYS A 63 5.50 0.11 10.90
CA LYS A 63 4.95 0.36 12.22
C LYS A 63 4.85 1.84 12.53
N LEU A 64 5.82 2.62 12.09
CA LEU A 64 5.77 4.06 12.23
C LEU A 64 4.57 4.65 11.50
N ILE A 65 4.34 4.22 10.25
CA ILE A 65 3.21 4.70 9.45
C ILE A 65 1.89 4.36 10.15
N THR A 66 1.74 3.14 10.63
CA THR A 66 0.49 2.72 11.27
C THR A 66 0.24 3.47 12.57
N THR A 67 1.29 3.83 13.32
CA THR A 67 1.13 4.58 14.56
C THR A 67 0.80 6.05 14.34
N THR A 68 1.06 6.58 13.15
CA THR A 68 0.70 7.98 12.85
C THR A 68 -0.78 8.15 12.51
N GLY A 69 -1.54 7.07 12.47
CA GLY A 69 -2.97 7.13 12.19
C GLY A 69 -3.31 7.17 10.71
N VAL A 70 -2.36 6.88 9.84
CA VAL A 70 -2.60 6.80 8.40
C VAL A 70 -3.50 5.59 8.13
N SER A 71 -4.62 5.81 7.47
CA SER A 71 -5.58 4.75 7.14
C SER A 71 -5.39 4.17 5.75
N THR A 72 -4.49 4.73 4.96
CA THR A 72 -4.20 4.25 3.61
C THR A 72 -3.62 2.83 3.68
N PRO A 73 -4.10 1.91 2.83
CA PRO A 73 -3.60 0.54 2.87
C PRO A 73 -2.12 0.46 2.47
N LEU A 74 -1.39 -0.45 3.11
CA LEU A 74 0.05 -0.63 2.92
C LEU A 74 0.30 -1.96 2.21
N ILE A 75 1.12 -1.93 1.17
CA ILE A 75 1.58 -3.12 0.46
C ILE A 75 3.10 -3.16 0.56
N ILE A 76 3.65 -4.33 0.90
CA ILE A 76 5.10 -4.54 0.95
C ILE A 76 5.54 -5.19 -0.35
N VAL A 77 6.62 -4.69 -0.95
CA VAL A 77 7.32 -5.39 -2.04
C VAL A 77 8.58 -6.01 -1.47
N THR A 78 8.75 -7.30 -1.67
CA THR A 78 9.91 -8.03 -1.18
C THR A 78 10.34 -9.12 -2.16
N THR A 79 11.48 -9.73 -1.88
CA THR A 79 11.92 -10.91 -2.62
C THR A 79 11.31 -12.16 -1.99
N GLU A 80 11.40 -13.29 -2.70
CA GLU A 80 10.90 -14.55 -2.17
C GLU A 80 11.55 -14.91 -0.85
N GLY A 81 12.85 -14.66 -0.72
CA GLY A 81 13.56 -14.93 0.53
C GLY A 81 13.10 -14.08 1.70
N GLY A 82 12.49 -12.94 1.44
CA GLY A 82 11.99 -12.05 2.50
C GLY A 82 10.60 -12.39 3.00
N LEU A 83 9.86 -13.22 2.28
CA LEU A 83 8.47 -13.52 2.63
C LEU A 83 8.30 -14.12 4.01
N SER A 84 9.24 -14.97 4.42
CA SER A 84 9.15 -15.65 5.72
C SER A 84 9.25 -14.70 6.92
N ALA A 85 9.79 -13.52 6.72
CA ALA A 85 9.93 -12.53 7.78
C ALA A 85 8.70 -11.62 7.92
N ILE A 86 7.78 -11.68 6.99
CA ILE A 86 6.63 -10.78 6.93
C ILE A 86 5.41 -11.43 7.55
N ASN A 87 4.79 -10.75 8.50
CA ASN A 87 3.63 -11.23 9.24
C ASN A 87 2.58 -10.13 9.36
N ALA A 88 1.42 -10.53 9.82
CA ALA A 88 0.31 -9.58 10.01
C ALA A 88 0.64 -8.50 11.06
N ASP A 89 1.56 -8.77 11.97
CA ASP A 89 1.95 -7.80 13.00
C ASP A 89 2.72 -6.59 12.44
N TRP A 90 3.12 -6.63 11.17
CA TRP A 90 3.70 -5.47 10.51
C TRP A 90 2.67 -4.36 10.27
N GLY A 91 1.38 -4.69 10.30
CA GLY A 91 0.32 -3.72 10.03
C GLY A 91 0.08 -3.47 8.56
N ILE A 92 0.50 -4.40 7.70
CA ILE A 92 0.33 -4.28 6.26
C ILE A 92 -0.95 -4.95 5.78
N THR A 93 -1.39 -4.56 4.59
CA THR A 93 -2.61 -5.12 3.98
C THR A 93 -2.29 -6.30 3.09
N ASP A 94 -1.19 -6.24 2.33
CA ASP A 94 -0.81 -7.30 1.41
C ASP A 94 0.69 -7.25 1.12
N VAL A 95 1.19 -8.27 0.45
CA VAL A 95 2.58 -8.36 0.05
C VAL A 95 2.64 -8.74 -1.44
N ILE A 96 3.62 -8.18 -2.16
CA ILE A 96 3.85 -8.47 -3.56
C ILE A 96 5.31 -8.86 -3.74
N LEU A 97 5.57 -9.92 -4.50
CA LEU A 97 6.92 -10.26 -4.89
C LEU A 97 7.40 -9.29 -5.97
N ASP A 98 8.66 -8.90 -5.90
CA ASP A 98 9.25 -8.00 -6.91
C ASP A 98 9.25 -8.61 -8.31
N THR A 99 9.10 -9.92 -8.41
CA THR A 99 9.03 -10.64 -9.68
C THR A 99 7.61 -10.85 -10.19
N ALA A 100 6.60 -10.37 -9.47
CA ALA A 100 5.21 -10.56 -9.85
C ALA A 100 4.91 -9.92 -11.22
N GLY A 101 4.11 -10.60 -12.01
CA GLY A 101 3.71 -10.10 -13.33
C GLY A 101 2.70 -8.97 -13.24
N PRO A 102 2.48 -8.24 -14.34
CA PRO A 102 1.60 -7.06 -14.33
C PRO A 102 0.15 -7.40 -13.97
N ALA A 103 -0.37 -8.53 -14.42
CA ALA A 103 -1.75 -8.91 -14.09
C ALA A 103 -1.92 -9.17 -12.61
N GLU A 104 -0.95 -9.81 -11.97
CA GLU A 104 -1.00 -10.08 -10.54
C GLU A 104 -0.87 -8.78 -9.75
N VAL A 105 0.07 -7.92 -10.11
CA VAL A 105 0.28 -6.65 -9.43
C VAL A 105 -0.98 -5.79 -9.52
N ASP A 106 -1.55 -5.68 -10.70
CA ASP A 106 -2.76 -4.90 -10.90
C ASP A 106 -3.94 -5.44 -10.08
N ALA A 107 -4.11 -6.77 -10.09
CA ALA A 107 -5.19 -7.40 -9.33
C ALA A 107 -5.05 -7.16 -7.83
N ARG A 108 -3.84 -7.29 -7.29
CA ARG A 108 -3.62 -7.07 -5.86
C ARG A 108 -3.87 -5.62 -5.46
N ILE A 109 -3.43 -4.68 -6.29
CA ILE A 109 -3.65 -3.26 -6.03
C ILE A 109 -5.16 -2.97 -6.04
N ARG A 110 -5.88 -3.45 -7.05
CA ARG A 110 -7.33 -3.23 -7.14
C ARG A 110 -8.08 -3.83 -5.95
N ILE A 111 -7.69 -5.03 -5.53
CA ILE A 111 -8.33 -5.72 -4.40
C ILE A 111 -8.06 -4.96 -3.10
N VAL A 112 -6.82 -4.55 -2.88
CA VAL A 112 -6.44 -3.81 -1.67
C VAL A 112 -7.21 -2.50 -1.59
N ILE A 113 -7.25 -1.75 -2.68
CA ILE A 113 -7.97 -0.47 -2.71
C ILE A 113 -9.48 -0.70 -2.53
N GLY A 114 -10.02 -1.72 -3.18
CA GLY A 114 -11.43 -2.04 -3.07
C GLY A 114 -11.83 -2.45 -1.65
N LYS A 115 -11.02 -3.26 -1.00
CA LYS A 115 -11.26 -3.67 0.39
C LYS A 115 -11.19 -2.49 1.33
N ASP A 116 -10.25 -1.58 1.11
CA ASP A 116 -10.13 -0.39 1.93
C ASP A 116 -11.37 0.49 1.78
N ALA A 117 -11.86 0.68 0.56
CA ALA A 117 -13.07 1.45 0.31
C ALA A 117 -14.28 0.86 1.04
N ILE A 118 -14.42 -0.45 1.02
CA ILE A 118 -15.50 -1.15 1.74
C ILE A 118 -15.35 -0.95 3.24
N THR A 119 -14.12 -1.07 3.76
CA THR A 119 -13.84 -0.89 5.17
C THR A 119 -14.17 0.54 5.62
N GLN A 120 -13.82 1.54 4.83
CA GLN A 120 -14.11 2.94 5.14
C GLN A 120 -15.61 3.20 5.17
N LEU A 121 -16.36 2.60 4.25
CA LEU A 121 -17.82 2.68 4.28
C LEU A 121 -18.40 2.07 5.56
N ALA A 122 -17.87 0.95 5.98
CA ALA A 122 -18.31 0.29 7.20
C ALA A 122 -18.00 1.10 8.45
N LYS A 123 -16.92 1.88 8.42
CA LYS A 123 -16.52 2.75 9.54
C LYS A 123 -17.25 4.08 9.57
N ASN A 124 -17.99 4.40 8.52
CA ASN A 124 -18.71 5.66 8.41
C ASN A 124 -20.22 5.40 8.55
N PRO A 125 -20.77 5.45 9.78
CA PRO A 125 -22.18 5.14 10.00
C PRO A 125 -23.13 6.04 9.23
N SER A 126 -22.77 7.30 9.02
CA SER A 126 -23.62 8.24 8.31
C SER A 126 -23.93 7.79 6.89
N LEU A 127 -22.90 7.36 6.16
CA LEU A 127 -23.09 6.86 4.80
C LEU A 127 -23.89 5.57 4.81
N LYS A 128 -23.61 4.70 5.77
CA LYS A 128 -24.31 3.43 5.89
C LYS A 128 -25.78 3.63 6.25
N GLU A 129 -26.06 4.55 7.14
CA GLU A 129 -27.42 4.86 7.56
C GLU A 129 -28.27 5.39 6.41
N ILE A 130 -27.71 6.26 5.60
CA ILE A 130 -28.41 6.80 4.45
C ILE A 130 -28.84 5.65 3.53
N ARG A 131 -27.97 4.73 3.27
CA ARG A 131 -28.26 3.58 2.41
C ARG A 131 -29.23 2.64 3.06
N SER A 132 -29.06 2.40 4.34
CA SER A 132 -29.96 1.53 5.09
C SER A 132 -31.37 2.10 5.19
N GLY A 133 -31.47 3.40 5.35
CA GLY A 133 -32.73 4.08 5.39
C GLY A 133 -33.54 3.86 4.13
N ASP A 134 -32.88 3.83 2.99
CA ASP A 134 -33.53 3.57 1.72
C ASP A 134 -33.99 2.12 1.60
N VAL A 135 -33.31 1.22 2.22
CA VAL A 135 -33.52 -0.21 2.06
C VAL A 135 -34.47 -0.78 3.11
N VAL A 136 -34.29 -0.35 4.33
CA VAL A 136 -34.99 -0.95 5.47
C VAL A 136 -36.47 -0.67 5.45
N ILE A 137 -36.82 0.38 4.88
CA ILE A 137 -38.22 0.75 4.79
C ILE A 137 -38.96 -0.17 3.83
#